data_ffdd954b19ee7e2ebbe687f3e5db624d
#
_entry.id   ffdd954b19ee7e2ebbe687f3e5db624d
#
_cell.length_a   1.000
_cell.length_b   1.000
_cell.length_c   1.000
_cell.angle_alpha   90.00
_cell.angle_beta   90.00
_cell.angle_gamma   90.00
#
_symmetry.space_group_name_H-M   'P 1'
#
loop_
_entity.id
_entity.type
_entity.pdbx_description
1 polymer ?
#
loop_
_entity_poly.entity_id
_entity_poly.type
_entity_poly.pdbx_seq_one_letter_code
_entity_poly.pdbx_strand_id
1 'polypeptide(L)'
;GPIIFGKKEFFVCSRNVCFDTIEKPCYYDTNVYWEMAKKYKLFEVLSDMLDKNPAEEWITIQGETYGATVQKRDYSIEDRDLAVFNLIYSSKGRVGTMEMIDTMSKYDIPCVPVVEGQMKVNRFENVDAILTYAEGNSQLDGKPREGIVFRSIDGTKSFKAVSNSFLLKYHG
;
A
#
# COMPACT_ATOMS: atom_id res chain seq x y z
N GLY A 1 -0.14 6.83 -0.31
CA GLY A 1 0.38 7.40 -1.56
C GLY A 1 1.68 6.77 -2.00
N PRO A 2 2.08 6.93 -3.26
CA PRO A 2 3.34 6.38 -3.73
C PRO A 2 4.55 7.12 -3.15
N ILE A 3 5.63 6.40 -2.92
CA ILE A 3 6.93 6.95 -2.57
C ILE A 3 7.89 6.55 -3.69
N ILE A 4 8.43 7.53 -4.39
CA ILE A 4 9.23 7.32 -5.58
C ILE A 4 10.66 7.78 -5.30
N PHE A 5 11.64 6.96 -5.66
CA PHE A 5 13.06 7.30 -5.53
C PHE A 5 13.80 7.09 -6.85
N GLY A 6 14.31 8.16 -7.40
CA GLY A 6 15.31 8.11 -8.47
C GLY A 6 16.72 8.17 -7.90
N LYS A 7 17.73 7.82 -8.71
CA LYS A 7 19.14 7.93 -8.29
C LYS A 7 19.46 9.36 -7.87
N LYS A 8 19.58 9.66 -6.60
CA LYS A 8 19.87 10.97 -5.98
C LYS A 8 18.65 11.83 -5.64
N GLU A 9 17.45 11.44 -5.96
CA GLU A 9 16.23 12.20 -5.62
C GLU A 9 15.21 11.31 -4.91
N PHE A 10 14.61 11.86 -3.88
CA PHE A 10 13.58 11.17 -3.09
C PHE A 10 12.31 11.99 -3.09
N PHE A 11 11.22 11.37 -3.51
CA PHE A 11 9.92 12.01 -3.59
C PHE A 11 8.92 11.30 -2.69
N VAL A 12 8.15 12.07 -1.93
CA VAL A 12 7.02 11.57 -1.15
C VAL A 12 5.76 12.19 -1.73
N CYS A 13 4.83 11.34 -2.13
CA CYS A 13 3.63 11.81 -2.83
C CYS A 13 2.37 11.20 -2.23
N SER A 14 1.30 11.96 -2.26
CA SER A 14 -0.05 11.43 -2.19
C SER A 14 -0.50 11.05 -3.61
N ARG A 15 -1.77 10.67 -3.74
CA ARG A 15 -2.34 10.31 -5.04
C ARG A 15 -2.17 11.42 -6.10
N ASN A 16 -2.29 12.67 -5.69
CA ASN A 16 -2.34 13.81 -6.60
C ASN A 16 -1.28 14.87 -6.34
N VAL A 17 -0.50 14.75 -5.28
CA VAL A 17 0.42 15.80 -4.84
C VAL A 17 1.78 15.19 -4.51
N CYS A 18 2.83 15.82 -5.01
CA CYS A 18 4.20 15.55 -4.59
C CYS A 18 4.58 16.56 -3.50
N PHE A 19 5.04 16.07 -2.36
CA PHE A 19 5.44 16.89 -1.22
C PHE A 19 6.96 17.07 -1.25
N ASP A 20 7.40 18.27 -1.53
CA ASP A 20 8.83 18.62 -1.54
C ASP A 20 9.39 18.89 -0.14
N THR A 21 8.52 19.18 0.83
CA THR A 21 8.89 19.37 2.24
C THR A 21 7.87 18.71 3.16
N ILE A 22 8.29 18.45 4.42
CA ILE A 22 7.38 17.93 5.45
C ILE A 22 6.29 18.94 5.82
N GLU A 23 6.56 20.25 5.66
CA GLU A 23 5.62 21.31 5.98
C GLU A 23 4.59 21.57 4.88
N LYS A 24 4.78 21.01 3.70
CA LYS A 24 3.82 21.22 2.62
C LYS A 24 2.43 20.77 3.03
N PRO A 25 1.39 21.62 2.91
CA PRO A 25 0.05 21.29 3.34
C PRO A 25 -0.50 20.03 2.70
N CYS A 26 -1.16 19.21 3.49
CA CYS A 26 -1.89 18.04 3.03
C CYS A 26 -3.26 17.99 3.71
N TYR A 27 -4.06 16.99 3.39
CA TYR A 27 -5.41 16.84 3.96
C TYR A 27 -5.39 16.68 5.48
N TYR A 28 -4.34 16.13 6.04
CA TYR A 28 -4.21 15.88 7.48
C TYR A 28 -3.54 17.05 8.19
N ASP A 29 -3.71 17.16 9.50
CA ASP A 29 -3.08 18.20 10.32
C ASP A 29 -1.55 18.13 10.28
N THR A 30 -1.02 16.95 10.09
CA THR A 30 0.40 16.73 9.84
C THR A 30 0.60 16.05 8.49
N ASN A 31 1.79 16.19 7.89
CA ASN A 31 2.08 15.48 6.66
C ASN A 31 2.38 14.01 6.97
N VAL A 32 1.33 13.20 7.04
CA VAL A 32 1.41 11.78 7.38
C VAL A 32 2.28 10.99 6.39
N TYR A 33 2.37 11.40 5.15
CA TYR A 33 3.18 10.73 4.13
C TYR A 33 4.67 10.86 4.45
N TRP A 34 5.14 12.06 4.75
CA TRP A 34 6.51 12.29 5.21
C TRP A 34 6.81 11.61 6.52
N GLU A 35 5.84 11.60 7.42
CA GLU A 35 5.97 10.95 8.72
C GLU A 35 6.17 9.44 8.58
N MET A 36 5.44 8.78 7.69
CA MET A 36 5.62 7.36 7.40
C MET A 36 6.97 7.10 6.72
N ALA A 37 7.40 8.00 5.82
CA ALA A 37 8.70 7.91 5.20
C ALA A 37 9.84 7.96 6.23
N LYS A 38 9.72 8.80 7.24
CA LYS A 38 10.68 8.86 8.35
C LYS A 38 10.59 7.64 9.26
N LYS A 39 9.39 7.23 9.64
CA LYS A 39 9.17 6.10 10.54
C LYS A 39 9.84 4.83 10.03
N TYR A 40 9.72 4.55 8.75
CA TYR A 40 10.27 3.36 8.12
C TYR A 40 11.60 3.59 7.40
N LYS A 41 12.19 4.78 7.55
CA LYS A 41 13.48 5.13 6.92
C LYS A 41 13.50 4.84 5.43
N LEU A 42 12.44 5.25 4.73
CA LEU A 42 12.24 4.86 3.33
C LEU A 42 13.29 5.43 2.38
N PHE A 43 13.86 6.58 2.70
CA PHE A 43 14.99 7.12 1.93
C PHE A 43 16.18 6.16 1.96
N GLU A 44 16.56 5.72 3.14
CA GLU A 44 17.69 4.79 3.35
C GLU A 44 17.39 3.42 2.74
N VAL A 45 16.16 2.95 2.88
CA VAL A 45 15.71 1.67 2.32
C VAL A 45 15.81 1.69 0.79
N LEU A 46 15.24 2.70 0.16
CA LEU A 46 15.26 2.81 -1.30
C LEU A 46 16.67 3.05 -1.84
N SER A 47 17.49 3.80 -1.12
CA SER A 47 18.90 3.97 -1.46
C SER A 47 19.65 2.64 -1.45
N ASP A 48 19.45 1.83 -0.40
CA ASP A 48 20.06 0.51 -0.29
C ASP A 48 19.57 -0.43 -1.41
N MET A 49 18.28 -0.40 -1.70
CA MET A 49 17.70 -1.21 -2.78
C MET A 49 18.27 -0.83 -4.14
N LEU A 50 18.45 0.47 -4.43
CA LEU A 50 19.05 0.93 -5.67
C LEU A 50 20.53 0.53 -5.77
N ASP A 51 21.27 0.61 -4.68
CA ASP A 51 22.66 0.18 -4.64
C ASP A 51 22.81 -1.31 -4.95
N LYS A 52 21.87 -2.12 -4.46
CA LYS A 52 21.85 -3.57 -4.70
C LYS A 52 21.29 -3.95 -6.07
N ASN A 53 20.64 -3.02 -6.76
CA ASN A 53 20.02 -3.23 -8.09
C ASN A 53 20.50 -2.16 -9.08
N PRO A 54 21.77 -2.21 -9.48
CA PRO A 54 22.37 -1.14 -10.29
C PRO A 54 21.74 -0.95 -11.67
N ALA A 55 20.98 -1.90 -12.16
CA ALA A 55 20.22 -1.79 -13.41
C ALA A 55 18.97 -0.91 -13.28
N GLU A 56 18.53 -0.63 -12.05
CA GLU A 56 17.35 0.18 -11.82
C GLU A 56 17.68 1.67 -11.80
N GLU A 57 16.89 2.46 -12.51
CA GLU A 57 16.98 3.92 -12.48
C GLU A 57 16.18 4.51 -11.31
N TRP A 58 15.06 3.88 -10.99
CA TRP A 58 14.23 4.25 -9.86
C TRP A 58 13.48 3.05 -9.32
N ILE A 59 13.05 3.16 -8.06
CA ILE A 59 12.20 2.18 -7.38
C ILE A 59 11.07 2.94 -6.69
N THR A 60 9.85 2.43 -6.81
CA THR A 60 8.67 3.01 -6.15
C THR A 60 8.08 2.02 -5.16
N ILE A 61 7.80 2.50 -3.97
CA ILE A 61 6.98 1.82 -2.96
C ILE A 61 5.64 2.55 -2.88
N GLN A 62 4.56 1.81 -3.04
CA GLN A 62 3.21 2.34 -2.86
C GLN A 62 2.57 1.65 -1.66
N GLY A 63 1.96 2.44 -0.82
CA GLY A 63 1.32 1.92 0.37
C GLY A 63 0.11 2.75 0.76
N GLU A 64 -0.60 2.24 1.75
CA GLU A 64 -1.73 2.89 2.38
C GLU A 64 -1.32 3.33 3.77
N THR A 65 -1.63 4.57 4.13
CA THR A 65 -1.53 5.03 5.51
C THR A 65 -2.87 4.80 6.19
N TYR A 66 -2.85 4.20 7.34
CA TYR A 66 -4.06 3.86 8.10
C TYR A 66 -3.84 4.11 9.59
N GLY A 67 -4.92 4.07 10.33
CA GLY A 67 -4.94 4.19 11.80
C GLY A 67 -6.36 4.39 12.24
N ALA A 68 -6.64 4.01 13.49
CA ALA A 68 -8.00 4.05 14.04
C ALA A 68 -8.70 5.36 13.77
N THR A 69 -8.01 6.32 13.27
CA THR A 69 -8.50 7.63 13.36
C THR A 69 -7.92 8.55 12.32
N VAL A 70 -7.47 8.02 11.21
CA VAL A 70 -7.08 8.82 10.04
C VAL A 70 -8.17 9.84 9.66
N GLN A 71 -9.38 9.71 10.19
CA GLN A 71 -10.49 10.63 9.92
C GLN A 71 -10.78 11.63 11.04
N LYS A 72 -10.06 11.61 12.16
CA LYS A 72 -10.24 12.53 13.27
C LYS A 72 -8.96 13.29 13.57
N ARG A 73 -9.11 14.48 14.11
CA ARG A 73 -8.04 15.48 14.21
C ARG A 73 -6.98 15.25 15.30
N ASP A 74 -7.17 14.26 16.18
CA ASP A 74 -6.37 14.14 17.40
C ASP A 74 -5.43 12.95 17.36
N TYR A 75 -4.68 12.81 16.24
CA TYR A 75 -3.77 11.70 16.12
C TYR A 75 -2.37 12.05 16.41
N SER A 76 -1.82 11.34 17.36
CA SER A 76 -0.38 11.18 17.37
C SER A 76 0.01 10.28 16.20
N ILE A 77 1.18 10.50 15.69
CA ILE A 77 1.79 9.70 14.64
C ILE A 77 1.91 8.22 15.01
N GLU A 78 1.93 7.94 16.32
CA GLU A 78 1.99 6.59 16.87
C GLU A 78 0.74 5.77 16.56
N ASP A 79 -0.39 6.45 16.32
CA ASP A 79 -1.65 5.82 15.97
C ASP A 79 -1.80 5.56 14.47
N ARG A 80 -0.84 5.98 13.66
CA ARG A 80 -0.85 5.82 12.22
C ARG A 80 0.23 4.84 11.78
N ASP A 81 -0.07 4.10 10.76
CA ASP A 81 0.85 3.12 10.21
C ASP A 81 0.76 3.05 8.68
N LEU A 82 1.70 2.34 8.10
CA LEU A 82 1.83 2.12 6.67
C LEU A 82 1.63 0.64 6.37
N ALA A 83 0.92 0.35 5.29
CA ALA A 83 0.86 -0.99 4.72
C ALA A 83 1.18 -0.89 3.22
N VAL A 84 2.26 -1.51 2.80
CA VAL A 84 2.71 -1.49 1.41
C VAL A 84 1.90 -2.48 0.58
N PHE A 85 1.48 -2.05 -0.61
CA PHE A 85 0.74 -2.92 -1.53
C PHE A 85 1.36 -3.03 -2.93
N ASN A 86 2.29 -2.16 -3.31
CA ASN A 86 3.03 -2.27 -4.56
C ASN A 86 4.52 -1.97 -4.36
N LEU A 87 5.34 -2.74 -5.04
CA LEU A 87 6.76 -2.46 -5.25
C LEU A 87 7.01 -2.48 -6.75
N ILE A 88 7.54 -1.39 -7.28
CA ILE A 88 7.69 -1.17 -8.72
C ILE A 88 9.13 -0.79 -9.03
N TYR A 89 9.73 -1.53 -9.97
CA TYR A 89 11.07 -1.26 -10.46
C TYR A 89 11.03 -0.64 -11.85
N SER A 90 11.95 0.28 -12.13
CA SER A 90 12.00 0.97 -13.43
C SER A 90 12.15 0.01 -14.60
N SER A 91 12.93 -1.06 -14.45
CA SER A 91 13.24 -1.98 -15.55
C SER A 91 12.19 -3.06 -15.76
N LYS A 92 11.59 -3.57 -14.67
CA LYS A 92 10.71 -4.74 -14.73
C LYS A 92 9.27 -4.47 -14.29
N GLY A 93 8.97 -3.25 -13.88
CA GLY A 93 7.63 -2.87 -13.45
C GLY A 93 7.27 -3.39 -12.07
N ARG A 94 5.96 -3.55 -11.82
CA ARG A 94 5.42 -4.02 -10.55
C ARG A 94 5.74 -5.50 -10.35
N VAL A 95 6.32 -5.84 -9.21
CA VAL A 95 6.60 -7.22 -8.84
C VAL A 95 5.38 -7.92 -8.26
N GLY A 96 5.41 -9.25 -8.22
CA GLY A 96 4.37 -10.04 -7.58
C GLY A 96 4.31 -9.81 -6.07
N THR A 97 3.17 -10.12 -5.48
CA THR A 97 2.90 -9.86 -4.06
C THR A 97 3.91 -10.55 -3.13
N MET A 98 4.27 -11.80 -3.42
CA MET A 98 5.20 -12.53 -2.55
C MET A 98 6.62 -11.96 -2.62
N GLU A 99 7.09 -11.56 -3.80
CA GLU A 99 8.37 -10.89 -3.95
C GLU A 99 8.39 -9.55 -3.19
N MET A 100 7.30 -8.80 -3.28
CA MET A 100 7.14 -7.55 -2.53
C MET A 100 7.23 -7.80 -1.02
N ILE A 101 6.49 -8.77 -0.51
CA ILE A 101 6.48 -9.10 0.93
C ILE A 101 7.87 -9.53 1.39
N ASP A 102 8.53 -10.40 0.64
CA ASP A 102 9.88 -10.85 0.96
C ASP A 102 10.88 -9.70 0.99
N THR A 103 10.80 -8.80 0.02
CA THR A 103 11.69 -7.64 -0.06
C THR A 103 11.43 -6.67 1.08
N MET A 104 10.15 -6.33 1.34
CA MET A 104 9.80 -5.41 2.41
C MET A 104 10.12 -5.96 3.80
N SER A 105 9.98 -7.28 4.01
CA SER A 105 10.30 -7.91 5.29
C SER A 105 11.77 -7.78 5.68
N LYS A 106 12.67 -7.72 4.72
CA LYS A 106 14.12 -7.50 4.96
C LYS A 106 14.40 -6.12 5.57
N TYR A 107 13.49 -5.18 5.41
CA TYR A 107 13.60 -3.83 5.94
C TYR A 107 12.58 -3.54 7.05
N ASP A 108 11.90 -4.56 7.53
CA ASP A 108 10.85 -4.45 8.56
C ASP A 108 9.72 -3.47 8.18
N ILE A 109 9.38 -3.43 6.89
CA ILE A 109 8.30 -2.60 6.37
C ILE A 109 7.06 -3.46 6.21
N PRO A 110 5.93 -3.10 6.86
CA PRO A 110 4.72 -3.90 6.78
C PRO A 110 4.03 -3.78 5.42
N CYS A 111 3.45 -4.88 4.99
CA CYS A 111 2.64 -4.95 3.78
C CYS A 111 1.16 -5.15 4.13
N VAL A 112 0.29 -4.86 3.17
CA VAL A 112 -1.13 -5.21 3.29
C VAL A 112 -1.28 -6.72 3.55
N PRO A 113 -2.22 -7.13 4.42
CA PRO A 113 -2.39 -8.54 4.73
C PRO A 113 -2.87 -9.33 3.51
N VAL A 114 -2.35 -10.55 3.38
CA VAL A 114 -2.78 -11.49 2.35
C VAL A 114 -3.86 -12.38 2.95
N VAL A 115 -5.08 -12.32 2.40
CA VAL A 115 -6.21 -13.13 2.88
C VAL A 115 -6.01 -14.58 2.47
N GLU A 116 -5.54 -14.81 1.23
CA GLU A 116 -5.25 -16.13 0.71
C GLU A 116 -4.10 -16.04 -0.29
N GLY A 117 -3.11 -16.91 -0.19
CA GLY A 117 -1.88 -16.85 -0.97
C GLY A 117 -2.11 -17.09 -2.44
N GLN A 118 -2.39 -18.35 -2.81
CA GLN A 118 -2.62 -18.72 -4.20
C GLN A 118 -3.97 -19.41 -4.34
N MET A 119 -4.74 -18.97 -5.34
CA MET A 119 -6.03 -19.57 -5.64
C MET A 119 -6.32 -19.50 -7.14
N LYS A 120 -7.21 -20.35 -7.59
CA LYS A 120 -7.79 -20.24 -8.93
C LYS A 120 -9.09 -19.44 -8.84
N VAL A 121 -9.18 -18.34 -9.60
CA VAL A 121 -10.38 -17.48 -9.60
C VAL A 121 -11.62 -18.24 -10.06
N ASN A 122 -11.47 -19.23 -10.94
CA ASN A 122 -12.57 -20.04 -11.44
C ASN A 122 -13.23 -20.94 -10.38
N ARG A 123 -12.72 -20.98 -9.14
CA ARG A 123 -13.42 -21.64 -8.02
C ARG A 123 -14.72 -20.92 -7.65
N PHE A 124 -14.85 -19.64 -8.01
CA PHE A 124 -16.07 -18.88 -7.76
C PHE A 124 -17.08 -19.15 -8.89
N GLU A 125 -18.29 -19.54 -8.52
CA GLU A 125 -19.34 -19.87 -9.49
C GLU A 125 -19.82 -18.64 -10.27
N ASN A 126 -19.80 -17.49 -9.64
CA ASN A 126 -20.33 -16.24 -10.22
C ASN A 126 -19.77 -15.03 -9.49
N VAL A 127 -20.15 -13.83 -9.96
CA VAL A 127 -19.73 -12.56 -9.35
C VAL A 127 -20.22 -12.43 -7.91
N ASP A 128 -21.42 -12.90 -7.60
CA ASP A 128 -21.95 -12.81 -6.23
C ASP A 128 -21.11 -13.61 -5.24
N ALA A 129 -20.57 -14.74 -5.64
CA ALA A 129 -19.66 -15.54 -4.81
C ALA A 129 -18.36 -14.77 -4.53
N ILE A 130 -17.84 -14.03 -5.50
CA ILE A 130 -16.65 -13.18 -5.33
C ILE A 130 -16.96 -12.03 -4.36
N LEU A 131 -18.11 -11.39 -4.52
CA LEU A 131 -18.53 -10.28 -3.64
C LEU A 131 -18.75 -10.76 -2.20
N THR A 132 -19.35 -11.94 -2.01
CA THR A 132 -19.49 -12.56 -0.68
C THR A 132 -18.13 -12.84 -0.06
N TYR A 133 -17.19 -13.36 -0.81
CA TYR A 133 -15.83 -13.58 -0.33
C TYR A 133 -15.14 -12.29 0.10
N ALA A 134 -15.46 -11.16 -0.55
CA ALA A 134 -14.88 -9.86 -0.23
C ALA A 134 -15.41 -9.27 1.09
N GLU A 135 -16.56 -9.78 1.60
CA GLU A 135 -17.10 -9.35 2.88
C GLU A 135 -16.18 -9.73 4.05
N GLY A 136 -16.30 -9.02 5.15
CA GLY A 136 -15.60 -9.32 6.39
C GLY A 136 -14.90 -8.10 6.97
N ASN A 137 -14.09 -8.35 7.99
CA ASN A 137 -13.35 -7.30 8.67
C ASN A 137 -11.91 -7.22 8.18
N SER A 138 -11.39 -5.99 8.13
CA SER A 138 -9.99 -5.75 7.81
C SER A 138 -9.09 -6.36 8.89
N GLN A 139 -8.03 -7.02 8.46
CA GLN A 139 -6.98 -7.52 9.36
C GLN A 139 -6.10 -6.39 9.93
N LEU A 140 -6.19 -5.18 9.35
CA LEU A 140 -5.42 -4.03 9.82
C LEU A 140 -6.05 -3.37 11.04
N ASP A 141 -7.37 -3.19 11.05
CA ASP A 141 -8.06 -2.40 12.08
C ASP A 141 -9.33 -3.06 12.65
N GLY A 142 -9.68 -4.25 12.17
CA GLY A 142 -10.86 -4.99 12.61
C GLY A 142 -12.19 -4.41 12.14
N LYS A 143 -12.19 -3.31 11.42
CA LYS A 143 -13.41 -2.70 10.85
C LYS A 143 -13.84 -3.39 9.57
N PRO A 144 -15.10 -3.24 9.12
CA PRO A 144 -15.52 -3.80 7.84
C PRO A 144 -14.58 -3.35 6.71
N ARG A 145 -14.02 -4.30 5.99
CA ARG A 145 -13.09 -4.00 4.90
C ARG A 145 -13.83 -3.49 3.69
N GLU A 146 -13.16 -2.63 2.92
CA GLU A 146 -13.69 -2.11 1.67
C GLU A 146 -13.88 -3.22 0.63
N GLY A 147 -13.00 -4.20 0.63
CA GLY A 147 -13.04 -5.32 -0.30
C GLY A 147 -11.73 -6.08 -0.32
N ILE A 148 -11.56 -6.87 -1.36
CA ILE A 148 -10.35 -7.66 -1.60
C ILE A 148 -9.79 -7.33 -2.98
N VAL A 149 -8.48 -7.16 -3.05
CA VAL A 149 -7.76 -7.06 -4.32
C VAL A 149 -7.24 -8.45 -4.70
N PHE A 150 -7.59 -8.88 -5.90
CA PHE A 150 -7.08 -10.09 -6.52
C PHE A 150 -5.94 -9.73 -7.46
N ARG A 151 -4.83 -10.44 -7.38
CA ARG A 151 -3.68 -10.19 -8.23
C ARG A 151 -3.19 -11.46 -8.87
N SER A 152 -2.76 -11.36 -10.14
CA SER A 152 -2.01 -12.44 -10.77
C SER A 152 -0.67 -12.65 -10.04
N ILE A 153 -0.15 -13.86 -10.11
CA ILE A 153 1.10 -14.24 -9.42
C ILE A 153 2.26 -13.35 -9.86
N ASP A 154 2.31 -13.02 -11.15
CA ASP A 154 3.34 -12.15 -11.73
C ASP A 154 3.12 -10.63 -11.45
N GLY A 155 2.02 -10.26 -10.80
CA GLY A 155 1.70 -8.88 -10.46
C GLY A 155 1.21 -8.01 -11.62
N THR A 156 1.05 -8.57 -12.82
CA THR A 156 0.71 -7.79 -14.01
C THR A 156 -0.77 -7.45 -14.13
N LYS A 157 -1.63 -8.29 -13.56
CA LYS A 157 -3.09 -8.12 -13.61
C LYS A 157 -3.67 -8.06 -12.21
N SER A 158 -4.67 -7.23 -12.04
CA SER A 158 -5.40 -7.15 -10.77
C SER A 158 -6.81 -6.63 -10.99
N PHE A 159 -7.69 -7.00 -10.07
CA PHE A 159 -9.02 -6.38 -9.96
C PHE A 159 -9.43 -6.31 -8.49
N LYS A 160 -10.39 -5.47 -8.18
CA LYS A 160 -10.89 -5.29 -6.82
C LYS A 160 -12.36 -5.69 -6.76
N ALA A 161 -12.69 -6.53 -5.79
CA ALA A 161 -14.07 -6.81 -5.41
C ALA A 161 -14.41 -5.96 -4.19
N VAL A 162 -15.36 -5.03 -4.36
CA VAL A 162 -15.77 -4.13 -3.28
C VAL A 162 -16.90 -4.76 -2.49
N SER A 163 -16.78 -4.71 -1.16
CA SER A 163 -17.78 -5.25 -0.25
C SER A 163 -19.09 -4.46 -0.34
N ASN A 164 -20.21 -5.16 -0.51
CA ASN A 164 -21.54 -4.53 -0.51
C ASN A 164 -21.87 -3.90 0.86
N SER A 165 -21.47 -4.54 1.94
CA SER A 165 -21.65 -3.99 3.29
C SER A 165 -20.91 -2.67 3.47
N PHE A 166 -19.69 -2.57 2.94
CA PHE A 166 -18.94 -1.34 2.96
C PHE A 166 -19.61 -0.24 2.14
N LEU A 167 -20.07 -0.55 0.92
CA LEU A 167 -20.78 0.39 0.07
C LEU A 167 -22.04 0.92 0.74
N LEU A 168 -22.82 0.07 1.35
CA LEU A 168 -24.06 0.47 2.06
C LEU A 168 -23.76 1.38 3.25
N LYS A 169 -22.69 1.12 3.98
CA LYS A 169 -22.32 1.90 5.16
C LYS A 169 -21.76 3.29 4.82
N TYR A 170 -20.94 3.39 3.77
CA TYR A 170 -20.16 4.61 3.47
C TYR A 170 -20.62 5.36 2.22
N HIS A 171 -21.38 4.74 1.34
CA HIS A 171 -21.80 5.29 0.06
C HIS A 171 -23.29 5.08 -0.25
N GLY A 172 -23.99 4.37 0.64
CA GLY A 172 -25.41 4.10 0.51
C GLY A 172 -26.32 5.16 1.09
#